data_7ff8641b2fb4c203a6000e396d73c668
#
_entry.id   7ff8641b2fb4c203a6000e396d73c668
#
_cell.length_a   1.000
_cell.length_b   1.000
_cell.length_c   1.000
_cell.angle_alpha   90.00
_cell.angle_beta   90.00
_cell.angle_gamma   90.00
#
_symmetry.space_group_name_H-M   'P 1'
#
loop_
_entity.id
_entity.type
_entity.pdbx_description
1 polymer ?
#
loop_
_entity_poly.entity_id
_entity_poly.type
_entity_poly.pdbx_seq_one_letter_code
_entity_poly.pdbx_strand_id
1 'polypeptide(L)'
;RRQRQMCIRDSIMMGALVMWMAAGFTMLEAGLVRKKNTAEIVTKNLGLYSIACIMFMLCGYKALYAVEGNGVLPVFSFDWMNTEPGGTSIEGYEDDGTPYAANASDFFFQVVFVATAVSIVSGAVAERMNQWPFFALAAFVAGFVYPVQGYWNWGQGFLVTEHGYSCL
;
A
#
# COMPACT_ATOMS: atom_id res chain seq x y z
N ARG A 1 -27.35 0.13 0.16
CA ARG A 1 -26.83 0.55 1.50
C ARG A 1 -26.28 -0.63 2.32
N ARG A 2 -26.96 -1.78 2.41
CA ARG A 2 -26.46 -2.96 3.16
C ARG A 2 -25.20 -3.54 2.55
N GLN A 3 -25.13 -3.68 1.24
CA GLN A 3 -23.98 -4.25 0.52
C GLN A 3 -22.74 -3.38 0.69
N ARG A 4 -22.87 -2.06 0.55
CA ARG A 4 -21.78 -1.10 0.83
C ARG A 4 -21.25 -1.19 2.26
N GLN A 5 -22.14 -1.32 3.25
CA GLN A 5 -21.72 -1.49 4.65
C GLN A 5 -20.97 -2.81 4.88
N MET A 6 -21.34 -3.88 4.18
CA MET A 6 -20.60 -5.16 4.22
C MET A 6 -19.21 -4.99 3.63
N CYS A 7 -19.09 -4.40 2.44
CA CYS A 7 -17.78 -4.21 1.79
C CYS A 7 -16.83 -3.33 2.62
N ILE A 8 -17.32 -2.25 3.23
CA ILE A 8 -16.50 -1.42 4.14
C ILE A 8 -16.03 -2.23 5.34
N ARG A 9 -16.90 -3.02 5.96
CA ARG A 9 -16.53 -3.88 7.10
C ARG A 9 -15.50 -4.92 6.71
N ASP A 10 -15.68 -5.55 5.57
CA ASP A 10 -14.77 -6.58 5.07
C ASP A 10 -13.40 -5.98 4.75
N SER A 11 -13.33 -4.82 4.10
CA SER A 11 -12.07 -4.12 3.85
C SER A 11 -11.33 -3.75 5.14
N ILE A 12 -12.03 -3.26 6.15
CA ILE A 12 -11.43 -2.92 7.44
C ILE A 12 -10.95 -4.18 8.17
N MET A 13 -11.75 -5.24 8.19
CA MET A 13 -11.37 -6.50 8.84
C MET A 13 -10.16 -7.14 8.15
N MET A 14 -10.15 -7.18 6.83
CA MET A 14 -9.02 -7.71 6.07
C MET A 14 -7.77 -6.85 6.22
N GLY A 15 -7.92 -5.52 6.23
CA GLY A 15 -6.82 -4.61 6.54
C GLY A 15 -6.23 -4.85 7.93
N ALA A 16 -7.07 -5.08 8.95
CA ALA A 16 -6.59 -5.42 10.29
C ALA A 16 -5.83 -6.75 10.33
N LEU A 17 -6.29 -7.77 9.60
CA LEU A 17 -5.59 -9.06 9.47
C LEU A 17 -4.22 -8.90 8.77
N VAL A 18 -4.14 -8.07 7.73
CA VAL A 18 -2.87 -7.76 7.06
C VAL A 18 -1.92 -6.98 7.99
N MET A 19 -2.44 -6.10 8.84
CA MET A 19 -1.64 -5.46 9.88
C MET A 19 -1.05 -6.47 10.87
N TRP A 20 -1.79 -7.52 11.23
CA TRP A 20 -1.26 -8.65 12.02
C TRP A 20 -0.16 -9.42 11.29
N MET A 21 -0.24 -9.51 9.97
CA MET A 21 0.81 -10.11 9.15
C MET A 21 2.13 -9.34 9.29
N ALA A 22 2.11 -8.02 9.33
CA ALA A 22 3.30 -7.21 9.57
C ALA A 22 3.93 -7.50 10.95
N ALA A 23 3.12 -7.70 12.00
CA ALA A 23 3.60 -8.14 13.30
C ALA A 23 4.22 -9.54 13.25
N GLY A 24 3.61 -10.46 12.50
CA GLY A 24 4.16 -11.81 12.25
C GLY A 24 5.52 -11.77 11.56
N PHE A 25 5.70 -10.92 10.55
CA PHE A 25 7.00 -10.72 9.90
C PHE A 25 8.04 -10.17 10.86
N THR A 26 7.68 -9.21 11.71
CA THR A 26 8.58 -8.69 12.74
C THR A 26 9.06 -9.79 13.69
N MET A 27 8.16 -10.66 14.13
CA MET A 27 8.51 -11.80 14.98
C MET A 27 9.40 -12.82 14.26
N LEU A 28 9.09 -13.11 12.99
CA LEU A 28 9.89 -13.99 12.14
C LEU A 28 11.31 -13.48 11.98
N GLU A 29 11.47 -12.22 11.60
CA GLU A 29 12.79 -11.59 11.46
C GLU A 29 13.55 -11.55 12.76
N ALA A 30 12.89 -11.22 13.89
CA ALA A 30 13.49 -11.22 15.22
C ALA A 30 13.99 -12.60 15.65
N GLY A 31 13.32 -13.68 15.20
CA GLY A 31 13.73 -15.05 15.45
C GLY A 31 14.89 -15.53 14.56
N LEU A 32 15.05 -14.98 13.36
CA LEU A 32 16.07 -15.39 12.40
C LEU A 32 17.41 -14.67 12.62
N VAL A 33 17.42 -13.50 13.26
CA VAL A 33 18.62 -12.73 13.53
C VAL A 33 19.31 -13.12 14.85
N ARG A 34 20.58 -12.74 15.01
CA ARG A 34 21.30 -12.98 16.25
C ARG A 34 20.67 -12.19 17.41
N LYS A 35 20.67 -12.79 18.60
CA LYS A 35 20.06 -12.19 19.82
C LYS A 35 20.46 -10.73 20.07
N LYS A 36 21.69 -10.35 19.78
CA LYS A 36 22.18 -8.98 19.96
C LYS A 36 21.53 -7.96 19.03
N ASN A 37 21.04 -8.41 17.86
CA ASN A 37 20.47 -7.55 16.82
C ASN A 37 18.94 -7.53 16.85
N THR A 38 18.31 -8.33 17.71
CA THR A 38 16.84 -8.45 17.77
C THR A 38 16.16 -7.09 18.05
N ALA A 39 16.67 -6.32 19.00
CA ALA A 39 16.10 -5.01 19.32
C ALA A 39 16.20 -4.02 18.15
N GLU A 40 17.31 -4.07 17.40
CA GLU A 40 17.52 -3.26 16.20
C GLU A 40 16.51 -3.60 15.10
N ILE A 41 16.26 -4.89 14.86
CA ILE A 41 15.29 -5.36 13.86
C ILE A 41 13.86 -4.93 14.22
N VAL A 42 13.46 -5.07 15.48
CA VAL A 42 12.12 -4.65 15.92
C VAL A 42 11.94 -3.14 15.73
N THR A 43 12.94 -2.34 16.13
CA THR A 43 12.92 -0.88 15.93
C THR A 43 12.88 -0.52 14.44
N LYS A 44 13.65 -1.22 13.61
CA LYS A 44 13.67 -1.04 12.16
C LYS A 44 12.30 -1.32 11.55
N ASN A 45 11.63 -2.40 11.95
CA ASN A 45 10.31 -2.75 11.42
C ASN A 45 9.22 -1.75 11.84
N LEU A 46 9.28 -1.23 13.05
CA LEU A 46 8.36 -0.17 13.47
C LEU A 46 8.60 1.14 12.70
N GLY A 47 9.87 1.50 12.49
CA GLY A 47 10.24 2.68 11.71
C GLY A 47 9.82 2.58 10.24
N LEU A 48 10.08 1.44 9.60
CA LEU A 48 9.68 1.23 8.20
C LEU A 48 8.17 1.31 8.00
N TYR A 49 7.40 0.73 8.93
CA TYR A 49 5.95 0.77 8.87
C TYR A 49 5.43 2.21 8.88
N SER A 50 5.94 3.03 9.80
CA SER A 50 5.58 4.45 9.90
C SER A 50 5.98 5.23 8.64
N ILE A 51 7.19 5.02 8.12
CA ILE A 51 7.68 5.67 6.90
C ILE A 51 6.84 5.26 5.69
N ALA A 52 6.53 3.98 5.55
CA ALA A 52 5.71 3.48 4.46
C ALA A 52 4.31 4.09 4.47
N CYS A 53 3.66 4.18 5.64
CA CYS A 53 2.36 4.83 5.79
C CYS A 53 2.40 6.31 5.38
N ILE A 54 3.40 7.06 5.83
CA ILE A 54 3.54 8.49 5.52
C ILE A 54 3.80 8.70 4.03
N MET A 55 4.74 7.96 3.44
CA MET A 55 5.08 8.10 2.02
C MET A 55 3.93 7.72 1.12
N PHE A 56 3.21 6.65 1.43
CA PHE A 56 2.04 6.24 0.67
C PHE A 56 0.89 7.26 0.79
N MET A 57 0.69 7.85 1.97
CA MET A 57 -0.29 8.91 2.17
C MET A 57 0.05 10.16 1.36
N LEU A 58 1.33 10.56 1.31
CA LEU A 58 1.75 11.79 0.64
C LEU A 58 1.65 11.72 -0.88
N CYS A 59 2.08 10.64 -1.50
CA CYS A 59 2.15 10.53 -2.95
C CYS A 59 1.66 9.20 -3.53
N GLY A 60 1.68 8.12 -2.74
CA GLY A 60 1.43 6.78 -3.26
C GLY A 60 -0.02 6.51 -3.62
N TYR A 61 -0.97 6.93 -2.79
CA TYR A 61 -2.37 6.61 -2.99
C TYR A 61 -2.95 7.23 -4.27
N LYS A 62 -2.65 8.50 -4.54
CA LYS A 62 -3.07 9.15 -5.79
C LYS A 62 -2.40 8.58 -7.03
N ALA A 63 -1.12 8.22 -6.92
CA ALA A 63 -0.41 7.59 -8.01
C ALA A 63 -0.96 6.20 -8.34
N LEU A 64 -1.41 5.44 -7.32
CA LEU A 64 -2.00 4.12 -7.50
C LEU A 64 -3.28 4.16 -8.34
N TYR A 65 -4.14 5.16 -8.11
CA TYR A 65 -5.44 5.34 -8.79
C TYR A 65 -5.44 6.53 -9.77
N ALA A 66 -4.29 6.89 -10.30
CA ALA A 66 -4.20 7.99 -11.27
C ALA A 66 -4.96 7.63 -12.55
N VAL A 67 -6.01 8.37 -12.87
CA VAL A 67 -6.73 8.26 -14.15
C VAL A 67 -5.96 8.93 -15.27
N GLU A 68 -5.18 9.97 -14.93
CA GLU A 68 -4.33 10.71 -15.86
C GLU A 68 -2.90 10.15 -15.81
N GLY A 69 -2.53 9.39 -16.82
CA GLY A 69 -1.19 8.84 -16.93
C GLY A 69 -0.92 8.37 -18.36
N ASN A 70 0.34 8.13 -18.69
CA ASN A 70 0.75 7.62 -20.01
C ASN A 70 0.57 6.10 -20.14
N GLY A 71 -0.29 5.47 -19.34
CA GLY A 71 -0.45 4.01 -19.29
C GLY A 71 0.69 3.29 -18.57
N VAL A 72 1.92 3.78 -18.64
CA VAL A 72 3.11 3.18 -18.03
C VAL A 72 3.47 3.83 -16.71
N LEU A 73 3.41 5.15 -16.62
CA LEU A 73 3.74 5.91 -15.39
C LEU A 73 2.53 6.71 -14.93
N PRO A 74 2.15 6.59 -13.64
CA PRO A 74 1.11 7.41 -13.06
C PRO A 74 1.58 8.85 -12.86
N VAL A 75 0.64 9.78 -12.77
CA VAL A 75 0.95 11.16 -12.37
C VAL A 75 1.07 11.22 -10.84
N PHE A 76 2.24 11.61 -10.36
CA PHE A 76 2.48 11.84 -8.94
C PHE A 76 2.02 13.23 -8.54
N SER A 77 1.09 13.34 -7.62
CA SER A 77 0.68 14.61 -7.02
C SER A 77 0.72 14.51 -5.50
N PHE A 78 1.14 15.61 -4.85
CA PHE A 78 1.23 15.69 -3.37
C PHE A 78 -0.07 16.16 -2.71
N ASP A 79 -1.15 16.21 -3.44
CA ASP A 79 -2.43 16.72 -2.97
C ASP A 79 -3.28 15.60 -2.36
N TRP A 80 -2.92 15.19 -1.15
CA TRP A 80 -3.54 14.05 -0.46
C TRP A 80 -4.91 14.35 0.17
N MET A 81 -5.23 15.63 0.37
CA MET A 81 -6.45 16.07 1.06
C MET A 81 -7.63 16.30 0.11
N ASN A 82 -7.41 16.44 -1.18
CA ASN A 82 -8.44 16.76 -2.17
C ASN A 82 -8.99 15.51 -2.88
N THR A 83 -9.15 14.41 -2.16
CA THR A 83 -9.99 13.33 -2.66
C THR A 83 -11.44 13.73 -2.48
N GLU A 84 -11.99 14.40 -3.50
CA GLU A 84 -13.44 14.48 -3.66
C GLU A 84 -14.06 13.10 -3.43
N PRO A 85 -15.13 12.97 -2.66
CA PRO A 85 -15.87 11.72 -2.56
C PRO A 85 -16.46 11.43 -3.95
N GLY A 86 -15.76 10.65 -4.76
CA GLY A 86 -16.08 10.33 -6.15
C GLY A 86 -14.96 10.59 -7.15
N GLY A 87 -13.82 11.14 -6.73
CA GLY A 87 -12.72 11.58 -7.62
C GLY A 87 -11.68 10.54 -7.99
N THR A 88 -11.73 9.35 -7.46
CA THR A 88 -10.99 8.20 -7.96
C THR A 88 -12.01 7.15 -8.35
N SER A 89 -12.12 6.90 -9.64
CA SER A 89 -12.90 5.80 -10.19
C SER A 89 -12.25 4.48 -9.77
N ILE A 90 -12.52 4.05 -8.54
CA ILE A 90 -12.52 2.63 -8.26
C ILE A 90 -13.69 2.12 -9.11
N GLU A 91 -13.40 1.51 -10.24
CA GLU A 91 -14.39 0.90 -11.11
C GLU A 91 -15.15 -0.15 -10.30
N GLY A 92 -16.39 0.10 -10.07
CA GLY A 92 -17.28 -0.67 -9.24
C GLY A 92 -18.36 0.25 -8.71
N TYR A 93 -19.02 0.96 -9.61
CA TYR A 93 -20.26 1.64 -9.26
C TYR A 93 -21.36 0.61 -9.13
N GLU A 94 -22.11 0.65 -8.04
CA GLU A 94 -23.42 0.02 -8.01
C GLU A 94 -24.29 0.65 -9.12
N ASP A 95 -25.34 -0.03 -9.57
CA ASP A 95 -26.25 0.42 -10.64
C ASP A 95 -26.86 1.82 -10.40
N ASP A 96 -26.78 2.33 -9.17
CA ASP A 96 -27.22 3.66 -8.75
C ASP A 96 -26.13 4.76 -8.84
N GLY A 97 -24.96 4.46 -9.35
CA GLY A 97 -23.83 5.41 -9.48
C GLY A 97 -23.08 5.70 -8.18
N THR A 98 -23.34 4.97 -7.10
CA THR A 98 -22.63 5.13 -5.84
C THR A 98 -21.33 4.34 -5.82
N PRO A 99 -20.20 4.86 -5.28
CA PRO A 99 -18.94 4.11 -5.23
C PRO A 99 -19.09 2.88 -4.32
N TYR A 100 -18.56 1.75 -4.77
CA TYR A 100 -18.59 0.45 -4.10
C TYR A 100 -17.98 0.47 -2.69
N ALA A 101 -16.89 1.21 -2.49
CA ALA A 101 -16.19 1.33 -1.22
C ALA A 101 -16.03 2.80 -0.80
N ALA A 102 -15.84 3.04 0.49
CA ALA A 102 -15.45 4.35 0.97
C ALA A 102 -13.94 4.51 0.77
N ASN A 103 -13.51 5.66 0.22
CA ASN A 103 -12.10 5.96 -0.03
C ASN A 103 -11.21 5.76 1.22
N ALA A 104 -11.73 6.07 2.40
CA ALA A 104 -11.00 5.87 3.64
C ALA A 104 -10.78 4.39 4.00
N SER A 105 -11.73 3.49 3.70
CA SER A 105 -11.55 2.06 3.94
C SER A 105 -10.60 1.42 2.95
N ASP A 106 -10.64 1.86 1.69
CA ASP A 106 -9.72 1.42 0.66
C ASP A 106 -8.29 1.94 0.95
N PHE A 107 -8.14 3.21 1.31
CA PHE A 107 -6.85 3.77 1.72
C PHE A 107 -6.24 2.98 2.88
N PHE A 108 -7.02 2.66 3.92
CA PHE A 108 -6.55 1.85 5.04
C PHE A 108 -6.09 0.47 4.57
N PHE A 109 -6.87 -0.18 3.72
CA PHE A 109 -6.52 -1.48 3.17
C PHE A 109 -5.21 -1.42 2.37
N GLN A 110 -5.08 -0.47 1.46
CA GLN A 110 -3.89 -0.32 0.60
C GLN A 110 -2.63 0.06 1.39
N VAL A 111 -2.72 0.98 2.34
CA VAL A 111 -1.55 1.41 3.14
C VAL A 111 -0.95 0.27 3.96
N VAL A 112 -1.80 -0.62 4.48
CA VAL A 112 -1.33 -1.79 5.23
C VAL A 112 -0.62 -2.80 4.33
N PHE A 113 -1.09 -2.98 3.11
CA PHE A 113 -0.41 -3.81 2.10
C PHE A 113 0.95 -3.24 1.71
N VAL A 114 1.04 -1.93 1.49
CA VAL A 114 2.33 -1.26 1.21
C VAL A 114 3.33 -1.49 2.34
N ALA A 115 2.91 -1.25 3.57
CA ALA A 115 3.76 -1.44 4.74
C ALA A 115 4.24 -2.89 4.89
N THR A 116 3.36 -3.86 4.60
CA THR A 116 3.72 -5.28 4.62
C THR A 116 4.66 -5.66 3.49
N ALA A 117 4.48 -5.13 2.28
CA ALA A 117 5.39 -5.35 1.17
C ALA A 117 6.81 -4.87 1.49
N VAL A 118 6.94 -3.69 2.12
CA VAL A 118 8.24 -3.19 2.59
C VAL A 118 8.82 -4.04 3.71
N SER A 119 7.99 -4.64 4.58
CA SER A 119 8.45 -5.60 5.59
C SER A 119 9.09 -6.85 4.98
N ILE A 120 8.58 -7.35 3.87
CA ILE A 120 9.18 -8.48 3.15
C ILE A 120 10.58 -8.11 2.66
N VAL A 121 10.76 -6.91 2.10
CA VAL A 121 12.07 -6.39 1.68
C VAL A 121 13.01 -6.26 2.88
N SER A 122 12.50 -5.87 4.05
CA SER A 122 13.26 -5.81 5.31
C SER A 122 13.89 -7.16 5.66
N GLY A 123 13.15 -8.25 5.52
CA GLY A 123 13.66 -9.59 5.77
C GLY A 123 14.82 -9.99 4.85
N ALA A 124 14.76 -9.59 3.57
CA ALA A 124 15.80 -9.89 2.60
C ALA A 124 17.13 -9.18 2.89
N VAL A 125 17.08 -7.99 3.48
CA VAL A 125 18.26 -7.18 3.80
C VAL A 125 18.63 -7.19 5.29
N ALA A 126 17.97 -8.03 6.10
CA ALA A 126 18.26 -8.17 7.52
C ALA A 126 19.75 -8.51 7.75
N GLU A 127 20.37 -7.84 8.71
CA GLU A 127 21.80 -7.94 9.05
C GLU A 127 22.80 -7.57 7.92
N ARG A 128 22.32 -7.13 6.74
CA ARG A 128 23.18 -6.82 5.58
C ARG A 128 23.26 -5.35 5.24
N MET A 129 22.34 -4.56 5.75
CA MET A 129 22.24 -3.12 5.46
C MET A 129 22.07 -2.32 6.76
N ASN A 130 22.70 -1.17 6.82
CA ASN A 130 22.52 -0.22 7.91
C ASN A 130 21.08 0.35 7.93
N GLN A 131 20.59 0.78 9.08
CA GLN A 131 19.21 1.25 9.24
C GLN A 131 18.88 2.46 8.36
N TRP A 132 19.73 3.48 8.30
CA TRP A 132 19.45 4.73 7.58
C TRP A 132 19.26 4.55 6.08
N PRO A 133 20.18 3.87 5.34
CA PRO A 133 19.94 3.55 3.93
C PRO A 133 18.71 2.70 3.72
N PHE A 134 18.38 1.82 4.67
CA PHE A 134 17.17 1.02 4.60
C PHE A 134 15.90 1.87 4.68
N PHE A 135 15.83 2.87 5.55
CA PHE A 135 14.68 3.78 5.63
C PHE A 135 14.49 4.59 4.35
N ALA A 136 15.59 5.03 3.71
CA ALA A 136 15.53 5.68 2.41
C ALA A 136 14.98 4.72 1.32
N LEU A 137 15.43 3.47 1.32
CA LEU A 137 14.91 2.43 0.43
C LEU A 137 13.43 2.16 0.68
N ALA A 138 13.02 2.05 1.94
CA ALA A 138 11.62 1.85 2.34
C ALA A 138 10.72 2.99 1.84
N ALA A 139 11.16 4.24 2.00
CA ALA A 139 10.46 5.41 1.50
C ALA A 139 10.32 5.39 -0.03
N PHE A 140 11.39 5.03 -0.75
CA PHE A 140 11.36 4.91 -2.21
C PHE A 140 10.43 3.80 -2.69
N VAL A 141 10.49 2.63 -2.08
CA VAL A 141 9.61 1.50 -2.44
C VAL A 141 8.15 1.82 -2.16
N ALA A 142 7.83 2.39 -1.01
CA ALA A 142 6.46 2.71 -0.62
C ALA A 142 5.87 3.88 -1.41
N GLY A 143 6.69 4.90 -1.73
CA GLY A 143 6.22 6.10 -2.40
C GLY A 143 6.25 6.03 -3.92
N PHE A 144 7.10 5.18 -4.50
CA PHE A 144 7.31 5.13 -5.94
C PHE A 144 7.07 3.75 -6.55
N VAL A 145 7.80 2.73 -6.12
CA VAL A 145 7.76 1.40 -6.76
C VAL A 145 6.40 0.75 -6.61
N TYR A 146 5.86 0.73 -5.41
CA TYR A 146 4.58 0.11 -5.14
C TYR A 146 3.40 0.82 -5.84
N PRO A 147 3.28 2.16 -5.81
CA PRO A 147 2.22 2.85 -6.54
C PRO A 147 2.28 2.64 -8.05
N VAL A 148 3.46 2.61 -8.66
CA VAL A 148 3.62 2.34 -10.10
C VAL A 148 3.14 0.93 -10.44
N GLN A 149 3.55 -0.06 -9.65
CA GLN A 149 3.08 -1.45 -9.85
C GLN A 149 1.56 -1.56 -9.66
N GLY A 150 1.03 -0.92 -8.62
CA GLY A 150 -0.40 -0.90 -8.36
C GLY A 150 -1.20 -0.19 -9.46
N TYR A 151 -0.68 0.88 -10.01
CA TYR A 151 -1.26 1.57 -11.16
C TYR A 151 -1.41 0.66 -12.38
N TRP A 152 -0.41 -0.17 -12.66
CA TRP A 152 -0.49 -1.11 -13.79
C TRP A 152 -1.60 -2.14 -13.62
N ASN A 153 -1.93 -2.53 -12.39
CA ASN A 153 -2.88 -3.60 -12.10
C ASN A 153 -4.27 -3.11 -11.70
N TRP A 154 -4.35 -2.00 -10.93
CA TRP A 154 -5.62 -1.48 -10.40
C TRP A 154 -5.97 -0.07 -10.91
N GLY A 155 -5.02 0.66 -11.44
CA GLY A 155 -5.15 2.06 -11.85
C GLY A 155 -5.25 2.29 -13.35
N GLN A 156 -5.97 1.48 -14.13
CA GLN A 156 -6.11 1.65 -15.59
C GLN A 156 -4.79 1.79 -16.35
N GLY A 157 -3.71 1.16 -15.85
CA GLY A 157 -2.44 1.10 -16.54
C GLY A 157 -2.47 0.18 -17.76
N PHE A 158 -1.38 0.11 -18.51
CA PHE A 158 -1.29 -0.62 -19.79
C PHE A 158 -1.66 -2.12 -19.69
N LEU A 159 -1.46 -2.75 -18.53
CA LEU A 159 -1.81 -4.15 -18.33
C LEU A 159 -3.34 -4.38 -18.37
N VAL A 160 -4.10 -3.43 -17.83
CA VAL A 160 -5.57 -3.49 -17.81
C VAL A 160 -6.13 -3.06 -19.15
N THR A 161 -5.66 -1.93 -19.69
CA THR A 161 -6.23 -1.30 -20.90
C THR A 161 -5.85 -2.03 -22.19
N GLU A 162 -4.61 -2.51 -22.31
CA GLU A 162 -4.13 -3.14 -23.54
C GLU A 162 -4.19 -4.66 -23.50
N HIS A 163 -4.04 -5.27 -22.33
CA HIS A 163 -3.96 -6.72 -22.19
C HIS A 163 -5.16 -7.36 -21.47
N GLY A 164 -6.11 -6.55 -20.96
CA GLY A 164 -7.30 -7.05 -20.29
C GLY A 164 -7.02 -7.86 -19.02
N TYR A 165 -5.85 -7.65 -18.41
CA TYR A 165 -5.51 -8.27 -17.12
C TYR A 165 -6.28 -7.55 -16.01
N SER A 166 -7.39 -8.12 -15.60
CA SER A 166 -8.02 -7.76 -14.32
C SER A 166 -7.66 -8.83 -13.30
N CYS A 167 -6.80 -8.55 -12.37
CA CYS A 167 -6.71 -9.33 -11.14
C CYS A 167 -7.91 -8.99 -10.27
N LEU A 168 -8.85 -9.92 -10.21
CA LEU A 168 -9.89 -9.95 -9.19
C LEU A 168 -9.29 -10.17 -7.79
#